data_b15d86523509d61b18bbe332afd4929c
#
_entry.id   b15d86523509d61b18bbe332afd4929c
#
_cell.length_a   1.000
_cell.length_b   1.000
_cell.length_c   1.000
_cell.angle_alpha   90.00
_cell.angle_beta   90.00
_cell.angle_gamma   90.00
#
_symmetry.space_group_name_H-M   'P 1'
#
loop_
_entity.id
_entity.type
_entity.pdbx_description
1 polymer ?
#
loop_
_entity_poly.entity_id
_entity_poly.type
_entity_poly.pdbx_seq_one_letter_code
_entity_poly.pdbx_strand_id
1 'polypeptide(L)'
;MCWRCFLLPVEVKRSDALARQLPEINEAAGDVTVAVLGCGGLGSQVAWILARLGVGKLILYDFDVVEASNLNRQNYGVSDIGRKKAKATAERITDWLPYAEVEARDAFVDASLLDAIAAEADIVVEAYDGVASKIEAFDFFQDHDTPYVCTTGVAGPEGALGRKDFGHIHMVGDFHGEDRKDCYLPKVMTIAAM
;
A
#
# COMPACT_ATOMS: atom_id res chain seq x y z
N MET A 1 23.61 -26.60 -24.56
CA MET A 1 24.48 -25.77 -23.68
C MET A 1 23.62 -24.65 -23.11
N CYS A 2 23.27 -24.74 -21.84
CA CYS A 2 22.39 -23.78 -21.17
C CYS A 2 23.22 -22.54 -20.76
N TRP A 3 22.94 -21.39 -21.34
CA TRP A 3 23.57 -20.10 -21.02
C TRP A 3 22.95 -19.54 -19.73
N ARG A 4 23.05 -20.26 -18.62
CA ARG A 4 23.00 -19.62 -17.31
C ARG A 4 24.38 -19.09 -17.01
N CYS A 5 24.75 -17.98 -17.65
CA CYS A 5 25.90 -17.20 -17.26
C CYS A 5 25.76 -16.81 -15.78
N PHE A 6 26.81 -17.07 -15.04
CA PHE A 6 27.11 -16.56 -13.71
C PHE A 6 27.05 -15.01 -13.70
N LEU A 7 25.85 -14.47 -13.66
CA LEU A 7 25.69 -13.10 -13.20
C LEU A 7 25.81 -13.19 -11.67
N LEU A 8 26.91 -12.73 -11.14
CA LEU A 8 27.00 -12.41 -9.72
C LEU A 8 25.79 -11.55 -9.38
N PRO A 9 25.09 -11.79 -8.26
CA PRO A 9 23.98 -10.94 -7.87
C PRO A 9 24.47 -9.49 -7.84
N VAL A 10 23.84 -8.64 -8.66
CA VAL A 10 24.15 -7.21 -8.66
C VAL A 10 23.66 -6.67 -7.33
N GLU A 11 24.57 -6.26 -6.46
CA GLU A 11 24.21 -5.57 -5.22
C GLU A 11 23.76 -4.15 -5.58
N VAL A 12 22.47 -3.87 -5.40
CA VAL A 12 21.89 -2.55 -5.64
C VAL A 12 21.76 -1.84 -4.29
N LYS A 13 22.53 -0.76 -4.11
CA LYS A 13 22.37 0.11 -2.94
C LYS A 13 21.16 1.03 -3.12
N ARG A 14 20.47 1.34 -2.03
CA ARG A 14 19.35 2.29 -2.02
C ARG A 14 19.74 3.63 -2.64
N SER A 15 20.94 4.17 -2.31
CA SER A 15 21.44 5.42 -2.88
C SER A 15 21.54 5.41 -4.40
N ASP A 16 21.95 4.28 -4.99
CA ASP A 16 22.11 4.15 -6.43
C ASP A 16 20.73 4.08 -7.13
N ALA A 17 19.80 3.34 -6.53
CA ALA A 17 18.43 3.21 -7.03
C ALA A 17 17.66 4.54 -7.01
N LEU A 18 17.90 5.37 -5.99
CA LEU A 18 17.21 6.65 -5.77
C LEU A 18 18.01 7.87 -6.27
N ALA A 19 19.11 7.66 -6.99
CA ALA A 19 20.03 8.73 -7.42
C ALA A 19 19.40 9.81 -8.30
N ARG A 20 18.25 9.53 -8.94
CA ARG A 20 17.49 10.51 -9.76
C ARG A 20 16.32 11.16 -9.03
N GLN A 21 16.10 10.79 -7.78
CA GLN A 21 15.09 11.42 -6.92
C GLN A 21 15.70 12.64 -6.21
N LEU A 22 14.86 13.60 -5.87
CA LEU A 22 15.30 14.78 -5.11
C LEU A 22 15.88 14.35 -3.77
N PRO A 23 17.08 14.86 -3.39
CA PRO A 23 17.72 14.46 -2.13
C PRO A 23 16.84 14.69 -0.90
N GLU A 24 16.07 15.78 -0.87
CA GLU A 24 15.16 16.14 0.23
C GLU A 24 14.06 15.08 0.42
N ILE A 25 13.59 14.49 -0.69
CA ILE A 25 12.60 13.39 -0.64
C ILE A 25 13.25 12.11 -0.11
N ASN A 26 14.48 11.82 -0.54
CA ASN A 26 15.23 10.65 -0.07
C ASN A 26 15.49 10.70 1.43
N GLU A 27 15.82 11.88 1.94
CA GLU A 27 16.05 12.12 3.37
C GLU A 27 14.74 12.02 4.14
N ALA A 28 13.70 12.74 3.72
CA ALA A 28 12.41 12.77 4.39
C ALA A 28 11.70 11.39 4.42
N ALA A 29 11.81 10.59 3.36
CA ALA A 29 11.17 9.28 3.29
C ALA A 29 11.97 8.17 3.98
N GLY A 30 13.29 8.34 4.12
CA GLY A 30 14.22 7.28 4.51
C GLY A 30 14.06 6.75 5.92
N ASP A 31 13.58 7.57 6.84
CA ASP A 31 13.41 7.23 8.24
C ASP A 31 11.92 6.99 8.61
N VAL A 32 11.02 7.07 7.62
CA VAL A 32 9.58 6.93 7.84
C VAL A 32 9.14 5.46 7.80
N THR A 33 8.39 5.05 8.80
CA THR A 33 7.66 3.77 8.82
C THR A 33 6.21 3.99 8.39
N VAL A 34 5.76 3.28 7.36
CA VAL A 34 4.37 3.35 6.89
C VAL A 34 3.67 2.02 7.08
N ALA A 35 2.55 2.02 7.79
CA ALA A 35 1.64 0.87 7.83
C ALA A 35 0.60 0.99 6.70
N VAL A 36 0.47 -0.07 5.90
CA VAL A 36 -0.56 -0.17 4.84
C VAL A 36 -1.56 -1.23 5.25
N LEU A 37 -2.80 -0.80 5.47
CA LEU A 37 -3.90 -1.63 5.94
C LEU A 37 -4.74 -2.10 4.75
N GLY A 38 -4.52 -3.33 4.32
CA GLY A 38 -5.07 -3.95 3.11
C GLY A 38 -4.07 -3.94 1.96
N CYS A 39 -3.92 -5.09 1.29
CA CYS A 39 -3.07 -5.29 0.09
C CYS A 39 -3.93 -5.64 -1.15
N GLY A 40 -5.13 -5.08 -1.22
CA GLY A 40 -6.05 -5.20 -2.34
C GLY A 40 -5.68 -4.33 -3.54
N GLY A 41 -6.71 -3.86 -4.25
CA GLY A 41 -6.57 -3.01 -5.46
C GLY A 41 -5.74 -1.75 -5.21
N LEU A 42 -6.05 -1.01 -4.16
CA LEU A 42 -5.32 0.20 -3.78
C LEU A 42 -4.04 -0.14 -3.02
N GLY A 43 -4.13 -0.88 -1.93
CA GLY A 43 -2.99 -1.08 -1.02
C GLY A 43 -1.80 -1.79 -1.66
N SER A 44 -2.02 -2.75 -2.57
CA SER A 44 -0.90 -3.38 -3.30
C SER A 44 -0.16 -2.40 -4.21
N GLN A 45 -0.85 -1.40 -4.76
CA GLN A 45 -0.23 -0.34 -5.57
C GLN A 45 0.47 0.70 -4.69
N VAL A 46 -0.19 1.14 -3.60
CA VAL A 46 0.39 2.07 -2.61
C VAL A 46 1.70 1.51 -2.04
N ALA A 47 1.70 0.26 -1.59
CA ALA A 47 2.90 -0.39 -1.05
C ALA A 47 4.06 -0.38 -2.07
N TRP A 48 3.76 -0.65 -3.34
CA TRP A 48 4.73 -0.62 -4.42
C TRP A 48 5.27 0.78 -4.71
N ILE A 49 4.41 1.80 -4.72
CA ILE A 49 4.79 3.20 -4.94
C ILE A 49 5.69 3.68 -3.78
N LEU A 50 5.29 3.42 -2.54
CA LEU A 50 6.05 3.80 -1.34
C LEU A 50 7.43 3.12 -1.27
N ALA A 51 7.51 1.83 -1.63
CA ALA A 51 8.79 1.12 -1.71
C ALA A 51 9.72 1.75 -2.76
N ARG A 52 9.19 2.14 -3.93
CA ARG A 52 9.95 2.84 -4.98
C ARG A 52 10.35 4.26 -4.58
N LEU A 53 9.51 4.95 -3.81
CA LEU A 53 9.84 6.25 -3.21
C LEU A 53 11.00 6.12 -2.21
N GLY A 54 11.25 4.95 -1.67
CA GLY A 54 12.33 4.70 -0.72
C GLY A 54 11.92 4.99 0.72
N VAL A 55 10.66 4.75 1.08
CA VAL A 55 10.22 4.76 2.47
C VAL A 55 11.09 3.81 3.30
N GLY A 56 11.44 4.21 4.53
CA GLY A 56 12.34 3.48 5.40
C GLY A 56 11.86 2.08 5.72
N LYS A 57 10.61 1.94 6.18
CA LYS A 57 9.99 0.65 6.46
C LYS A 57 8.52 0.64 6.02
N LEU A 58 8.08 -0.48 5.43
CA LEU A 58 6.68 -0.78 5.17
C LEU A 58 6.20 -1.92 6.04
N ILE A 59 5.02 -1.76 6.66
CA ILE A 59 4.34 -2.82 7.41
C ILE A 59 3.00 -3.07 6.70
N LEU A 60 2.86 -4.27 6.13
CA LEU A 60 1.71 -4.62 5.30
C LEU A 60 0.75 -5.54 6.06
N TYR A 61 -0.49 -5.13 6.22
CA TYR A 61 -1.53 -5.92 6.86
C TYR A 61 -2.55 -6.39 5.83
N ASP A 62 -2.78 -7.69 5.74
CA ASP A 62 -3.87 -8.29 4.97
C ASP A 62 -4.05 -9.75 5.40
N PHE A 63 -5.28 -10.21 5.55
CA PHE A 63 -5.60 -11.58 5.97
C PHE A 63 -6.04 -12.48 4.82
N ASP A 64 -6.31 -11.90 3.64
CA ASP A 64 -6.81 -12.60 2.47
C ASP A 64 -5.73 -13.40 1.74
N VAL A 65 -6.20 -14.22 0.80
CA VAL A 65 -5.37 -14.89 -0.21
C VAL A 65 -5.58 -14.26 -1.59
N VAL A 66 -4.58 -14.38 -2.44
CA VAL A 66 -4.67 -13.92 -3.83
C VAL A 66 -5.56 -14.87 -4.64
N GLU A 67 -6.51 -14.30 -5.35
CA GLU A 67 -7.42 -15.01 -6.25
C GLU A 67 -7.20 -14.58 -7.71
N ALA A 68 -7.64 -15.42 -8.66
CA ALA A 68 -7.55 -15.09 -10.08
C ALA A 68 -8.32 -13.81 -10.44
N SER A 69 -9.43 -13.52 -9.75
CA SER A 69 -10.24 -12.31 -9.90
C SER A 69 -9.52 -11.03 -9.46
N ASN A 70 -8.39 -11.15 -8.77
CA ASN A 70 -7.60 -10.02 -8.31
C ASN A 70 -6.61 -9.50 -9.36
N LEU A 71 -6.21 -10.34 -10.32
CA LEU A 71 -5.11 -10.07 -11.24
C LEU A 71 -5.34 -8.88 -12.18
N ASN A 72 -6.58 -8.46 -12.36
CA ASN A 72 -6.91 -7.33 -13.24
C ASN A 72 -6.59 -5.96 -12.63
N ARG A 73 -6.44 -5.85 -11.29
CA ARG A 73 -6.25 -4.56 -10.61
C ARG A 73 -5.30 -4.58 -9.42
N GLN A 74 -4.96 -5.75 -8.89
CA GLN A 74 -4.01 -5.91 -7.79
C GLN A 74 -2.64 -6.29 -8.34
N ASN A 75 -1.60 -5.92 -7.63
CA ASN A 75 -0.23 -6.09 -8.12
C ASN A 75 0.30 -7.52 -7.90
N TYR A 76 -0.43 -8.51 -8.43
CA TYR A 76 -0.10 -9.94 -8.34
C TYR A 76 0.02 -10.57 -9.72
N GLY A 77 0.72 -11.70 -9.78
CA GLY A 77 0.80 -12.56 -10.95
C GLY A 77 0.12 -13.91 -10.72
N VAL A 78 0.06 -14.74 -11.78
CA VAL A 78 -0.54 -16.08 -11.72
C VAL A 78 0.13 -16.96 -10.66
N SER A 79 1.43 -16.80 -10.45
CA SER A 79 2.21 -17.55 -9.44
C SER A 79 1.86 -17.19 -8.00
N ASP A 80 1.14 -16.09 -7.76
CA ASP A 80 0.74 -15.64 -6.42
C ASP A 80 -0.62 -16.21 -6.00
N ILE A 81 -1.40 -16.78 -6.91
CA ILE A 81 -2.73 -17.32 -6.62
C ILE A 81 -2.65 -18.36 -5.49
N GLY A 82 -3.48 -18.18 -4.45
CA GLY A 82 -3.53 -18.99 -3.24
C GLY A 82 -2.55 -18.58 -2.15
N ARG A 83 -1.66 -17.61 -2.40
CA ARG A 83 -0.72 -17.09 -1.39
C ARG A 83 -1.39 -15.97 -0.56
N LYS A 84 -0.95 -15.79 0.68
CA LYS A 84 -1.39 -14.66 1.51
C LYS A 84 -0.99 -13.33 0.87
N LYS A 85 -1.92 -12.38 0.76
CA LYS A 85 -1.72 -11.11 0.06
C LYS A 85 -0.58 -10.28 0.66
N ALA A 86 -0.55 -10.08 1.98
CA ALA A 86 0.52 -9.34 2.64
C ALA A 86 1.90 -9.94 2.32
N LYS A 87 2.02 -11.27 2.43
CA LYS A 87 3.28 -11.98 2.16
C LYS A 87 3.68 -11.90 0.69
N ALA A 88 2.73 -12.12 -0.24
CA ALA A 88 3.00 -12.05 -1.67
C ALA A 88 3.44 -10.65 -2.10
N THR A 89 2.82 -9.59 -1.51
CA THR A 89 3.21 -8.20 -1.76
C THR A 89 4.62 -7.92 -1.25
N ALA A 90 4.94 -8.30 -0.01
CA ALA A 90 6.24 -8.07 0.59
C ALA A 90 7.38 -8.77 -0.19
N GLU A 91 7.23 -10.07 -0.49
CA GLU A 91 8.21 -10.83 -1.25
C GLU A 91 8.42 -10.25 -2.65
N ARG A 92 7.34 -9.87 -3.35
CA ARG A 92 7.44 -9.25 -4.66
C ARG A 92 8.19 -7.92 -4.62
N ILE A 93 7.94 -7.09 -3.60
CA ILE A 93 8.66 -5.83 -3.42
C ILE A 93 10.14 -6.11 -3.18
N THR A 94 10.49 -6.98 -2.26
CA THR A 94 11.89 -7.27 -1.91
C THR A 94 12.65 -7.98 -3.03
N ASP A 95 11.99 -8.81 -3.84
CA ASP A 95 12.59 -9.44 -5.02
C ASP A 95 13.02 -8.40 -6.08
N TRP A 96 12.27 -7.33 -6.22
CA TRP A 96 12.54 -6.29 -7.23
C TRP A 96 13.33 -5.11 -6.67
N LEU A 97 13.16 -4.83 -5.39
CA LEU A 97 13.75 -3.70 -4.67
C LEU A 97 14.44 -4.23 -3.40
N PRO A 98 15.60 -4.90 -3.53
CA PRO A 98 16.25 -5.60 -2.41
C PRO A 98 16.71 -4.67 -1.28
N TYR A 99 16.67 -3.37 -1.50
CA TYR A 99 16.95 -2.36 -0.49
C TYR A 99 15.71 -1.94 0.33
N ALA A 100 14.51 -2.37 -0.06
CA ALA A 100 13.27 -2.02 0.65
C ALA A 100 13.08 -2.90 1.88
N GLU A 101 12.83 -2.29 3.03
CA GLU A 101 12.44 -3.00 4.25
C GLU A 101 10.92 -3.17 4.29
N VAL A 102 10.45 -4.41 4.20
CA VAL A 102 9.02 -4.71 4.15
C VAL A 102 8.69 -5.86 5.09
N GLU A 103 7.79 -5.61 6.03
CA GLU A 103 7.25 -6.60 6.96
C GLU A 103 5.81 -6.96 6.57
N ALA A 104 5.51 -8.26 6.46
CA ALA A 104 4.17 -8.76 6.16
C ALA A 104 3.50 -9.30 7.41
N ARG A 105 2.29 -8.86 7.69
CA ARG A 105 1.44 -9.32 8.80
C ARG A 105 0.14 -9.90 8.26
N ASP A 106 0.00 -11.23 8.36
CA ASP A 106 -1.23 -11.95 8.02
C ASP A 106 -2.24 -11.77 9.15
N ALA A 107 -2.94 -10.65 9.14
CA ALA A 107 -3.88 -10.29 10.18
C ALA A 107 -5.06 -9.49 9.62
N PHE A 108 -6.25 -9.75 10.15
CA PHE A 108 -7.40 -8.85 10.04
C PHE A 108 -7.20 -7.72 11.04
N VAL A 109 -7.19 -6.48 10.57
CA VAL A 109 -7.06 -5.31 11.43
C VAL A 109 -8.44 -4.91 11.94
N ASP A 110 -8.60 -5.02 13.24
CA ASP A 110 -9.75 -4.55 14.01
C ASP A 110 -9.30 -3.50 15.05
N ALA A 111 -10.23 -2.95 15.80
CA ALA A 111 -9.96 -1.94 16.82
C ALA A 111 -8.85 -2.34 17.81
N SER A 112 -8.69 -3.64 18.10
CA SER A 112 -7.69 -4.12 19.08
C SER A 112 -6.24 -3.97 18.59
N LEU A 113 -6.03 -3.86 17.28
CA LEU A 113 -4.71 -3.69 16.67
C LEU A 113 -4.36 -2.23 16.36
N LEU A 114 -5.34 -1.33 16.28
CA LEU A 114 -5.12 0.05 15.83
C LEU A 114 -4.18 0.82 16.74
N ASP A 115 -4.27 0.66 18.07
CA ASP A 115 -3.33 1.29 19.03
C ASP A 115 -1.88 0.85 18.77
N ALA A 116 -1.66 -0.45 18.57
CA ALA A 116 -0.32 -0.99 18.30
C ALA A 116 0.22 -0.50 16.95
N ILE A 117 -0.65 -0.41 15.94
CA ILE A 117 -0.29 0.11 14.62
C ILE A 117 0.07 1.59 14.70
N ALA A 118 -0.74 2.40 15.38
CA ALA A 118 -0.50 3.83 15.56
C ALA A 118 0.78 4.14 16.36
N ALA A 119 1.14 3.25 17.29
CA ALA A 119 2.38 3.37 18.08
C ALA A 119 3.64 2.97 17.31
N GLU A 120 3.52 2.14 16.26
CA GLU A 120 4.66 1.63 15.49
C GLU A 120 4.91 2.39 14.19
N ALA A 121 3.89 2.98 13.59
CA ALA A 121 3.97 3.63 12.29
C ALA A 121 3.93 5.16 12.42
N ASP A 122 4.77 5.83 11.63
CA ASP A 122 4.74 7.30 11.49
C ASP A 122 3.57 7.76 10.63
N ILE A 123 3.11 6.90 9.70
CA ILE A 123 1.97 7.17 8.81
C ILE A 123 1.18 5.88 8.64
N VAL A 124 -0.13 5.96 8.69
CA VAL A 124 -1.03 4.84 8.41
C VAL A 124 -1.82 5.11 7.14
N VAL A 125 -1.80 4.16 6.21
CA VAL A 125 -2.58 4.20 4.96
C VAL A 125 -3.64 3.11 4.99
N GLU A 126 -4.90 3.50 4.97
CA GLU A 126 -6.05 2.60 4.94
C GLU A 126 -6.50 2.37 3.50
N ALA A 127 -6.53 1.10 3.08
CA ALA A 127 -6.90 0.65 1.74
C ALA A 127 -7.88 -0.54 1.78
N TYR A 128 -8.75 -0.58 2.78
CA TYR A 128 -9.82 -1.59 2.91
C TYR A 128 -10.87 -1.43 1.81
N ASP A 129 -11.57 -2.51 1.51
CA ASP A 129 -12.81 -2.50 0.73
C ASP A 129 -14.08 -2.54 1.61
N GLY A 130 -13.95 -3.02 2.86
CA GLY A 130 -15.05 -3.11 3.82
C GLY A 130 -15.40 -1.77 4.46
N VAL A 131 -16.66 -1.33 4.28
CA VAL A 131 -17.16 -0.06 4.85
C VAL A 131 -17.06 -0.02 6.37
N ALA A 132 -17.39 -1.13 7.05
CA ALA A 132 -17.35 -1.18 8.51
C ALA A 132 -15.93 -0.96 9.06
N SER A 133 -14.93 -1.64 8.49
CA SER A 133 -13.53 -1.48 8.88
C SER A 133 -12.99 -0.08 8.56
N LYS A 134 -13.46 0.55 7.46
CA LYS A 134 -13.12 1.95 7.15
C LYS A 134 -13.64 2.92 8.20
N ILE A 135 -14.89 2.76 8.63
CA ILE A 135 -15.51 3.62 9.65
C ILE A 135 -14.78 3.42 10.99
N GLU A 136 -14.54 2.18 11.40
CA GLU A 136 -13.85 1.88 12.65
C GLU A 136 -12.45 2.50 12.70
N ALA A 137 -11.66 2.35 11.64
CA ALA A 137 -10.33 2.94 11.57
C ALA A 137 -10.39 4.47 11.51
N PHE A 138 -11.32 5.04 10.73
CA PHE A 138 -11.48 6.49 10.65
C PHE A 138 -11.86 7.10 12.01
N ASP A 139 -12.82 6.51 12.72
CA ASP A 139 -13.25 6.96 14.05
C ASP A 139 -12.09 6.88 15.05
N PHE A 140 -11.30 5.80 15.02
CA PHE A 140 -10.13 5.64 15.86
C PHE A 140 -9.09 6.75 15.62
N PHE A 141 -8.73 7.01 14.35
CA PHE A 141 -7.71 8.01 14.01
C PHE A 141 -8.17 9.45 14.16
N GLN A 142 -9.46 9.74 14.36
CA GLN A 142 -9.92 11.09 14.75
C GLN A 142 -9.40 11.52 16.12
N ASP A 143 -9.18 10.57 17.03
CA ASP A 143 -8.73 10.81 18.41
C ASP A 143 -7.21 10.55 18.58
N HIS A 144 -6.46 10.28 17.48
CA HIS A 144 -5.03 10.01 17.48
C HIS A 144 -4.28 10.98 16.60
N ASP A 145 -3.07 11.36 17.01
CA ASP A 145 -2.23 12.33 16.26
C ASP A 145 -1.46 11.69 15.08
N THR A 146 -1.48 10.36 14.94
CA THR A 146 -0.79 9.67 13.85
C THR A 146 -1.38 10.06 12.49
N PRO A 147 -0.59 10.57 11.55
CA PRO A 147 -1.03 10.87 10.19
C PRO A 147 -1.74 9.69 9.54
N TYR A 148 -2.97 9.90 9.11
CA TYR A 148 -3.84 8.86 8.57
C TYR A 148 -4.34 9.23 7.17
N VAL A 149 -4.01 8.37 6.20
CA VAL A 149 -4.47 8.50 4.82
C VAL A 149 -5.51 7.43 4.56
N CYS A 150 -6.72 7.83 4.25
CA CYS A 150 -7.80 6.89 3.93
C CYS A 150 -8.37 7.12 2.53
N THR A 151 -9.03 6.10 1.99
CA THR A 151 -9.58 6.15 0.66
C THR A 151 -11.10 6.07 0.69
N THR A 152 -11.76 6.86 -0.17
CA THR A 152 -13.17 6.63 -0.46
C THR A 152 -13.35 5.41 -1.36
N GLY A 153 -14.58 4.94 -1.52
CA GLY A 153 -14.87 3.85 -2.45
C GLY A 153 -14.39 4.18 -3.87
N VAL A 154 -13.88 3.16 -4.57
CA VAL A 154 -13.33 3.30 -5.92
C VAL A 154 -14.11 2.42 -6.87
N ALA A 155 -15.29 2.87 -7.29
CA ALA A 155 -16.13 2.14 -8.21
C ALA A 155 -16.34 2.91 -9.53
N GLY A 156 -16.35 2.16 -10.63
CA GLY A 156 -16.67 2.68 -11.96
C GLY A 156 -15.63 3.66 -12.55
N PRO A 157 -15.83 4.10 -13.80
CA PRO A 157 -14.92 5.01 -14.49
C PRO A 157 -15.24 6.50 -14.23
N GLU A 158 -16.43 6.80 -13.70
CA GLU A 158 -16.93 8.16 -13.54
C GLU A 158 -16.50 8.80 -12.22
N GLY A 159 -16.70 10.10 -12.10
CA GLY A 159 -16.37 10.90 -10.92
C GLY A 159 -15.00 11.56 -10.97
N ALA A 160 -14.94 12.81 -10.52
CA ALA A 160 -13.70 13.54 -10.39
C ALA A 160 -12.96 13.07 -9.12
N LEU A 161 -11.65 12.83 -9.26
CA LEU A 161 -10.82 12.50 -8.12
C LEU A 161 -10.46 13.75 -7.33
N GLY A 162 -10.34 13.62 -6.03
CA GLY A 162 -10.00 14.72 -5.14
C GLY A 162 -9.38 14.26 -3.84
N ARG A 163 -8.96 15.24 -3.05
CA ARG A 163 -8.46 15.07 -1.69
C ARG A 163 -9.22 16.01 -0.76
N LYS A 164 -9.53 15.54 0.43
CA LYS A 164 -10.04 16.35 1.54
C LYS A 164 -9.16 16.13 2.75
N ASP A 165 -8.82 17.22 3.44
CA ASP A 165 -7.94 17.21 4.61
C ASP A 165 -8.72 17.63 5.86
N PHE A 166 -8.53 16.86 6.93
CA PHE A 166 -9.13 17.07 8.25
C PHE A 166 -8.00 16.99 9.31
N GLY A 167 -7.18 18.05 9.37
CA GLY A 167 -5.97 18.03 10.21
C GLY A 167 -4.94 17.03 9.70
N HIS A 168 -4.65 16.01 10.50
CA HIS A 168 -3.73 14.91 10.17
C HIS A 168 -4.38 13.77 9.37
N ILE A 169 -5.69 13.85 9.13
CA ILE A 169 -6.43 12.88 8.30
C ILE A 169 -6.54 13.39 6.87
N HIS A 170 -6.12 12.58 5.93
CA HIS A 170 -6.16 12.86 4.50
C HIS A 170 -7.02 11.83 3.79
N MET A 171 -8.14 12.26 3.25
CA MET A 171 -9.07 11.40 2.54
C MET A 171 -8.91 11.59 1.02
N VAL A 172 -8.70 10.52 0.28
CA VAL A 172 -8.45 10.53 -1.17
C VAL A 172 -9.49 9.66 -1.88
N GLY A 173 -9.99 10.11 -3.02
CA GLY A 173 -10.93 9.35 -3.83
C GLY A 173 -11.85 10.20 -4.69
N ASP A 174 -12.96 9.61 -5.14
CA ASP A 174 -13.93 10.30 -5.99
C ASP A 174 -15.09 10.94 -5.23
N PHE A 175 -15.28 10.60 -3.96
CA PHE A 175 -16.36 11.09 -3.09
C PHE A 175 -17.78 10.90 -3.64
N HIS A 176 -17.94 10.04 -4.64
CA HIS A 176 -19.23 9.67 -5.20
C HIS A 176 -19.56 8.25 -4.76
N GLY A 177 -20.54 8.11 -3.89
CA GLY A 177 -20.98 6.82 -3.37
C GLY A 177 -21.80 6.06 -4.42
N GLU A 178 -21.14 5.42 -5.40
CA GLU A 178 -21.79 4.46 -6.27
C GLU A 178 -21.68 3.06 -5.66
N ASP A 179 -22.81 2.41 -5.43
CA ASP A 179 -22.86 1.00 -5.03
C ASP A 179 -22.61 0.10 -6.25
N ARG A 180 -21.39 0.10 -6.76
CA ARG A 180 -20.94 -0.71 -7.89
C ARG A 180 -19.79 -1.63 -7.48
N LYS A 181 -19.85 -2.86 -7.97
CA LYS A 181 -18.79 -3.85 -7.78
C LYS A 181 -17.69 -3.78 -8.85
N ASP A 182 -17.87 -2.92 -9.84
CA ASP A 182 -16.95 -2.81 -10.97
C ASP A 182 -15.74 -1.94 -10.60
N CYS A 183 -14.54 -2.45 -10.82
CA CYS A 183 -13.30 -1.73 -10.59
C CYS A 183 -12.73 -1.25 -11.92
N TYR A 184 -12.36 0.03 -11.99
CA TYR A 184 -11.69 0.63 -13.15
C TYR A 184 -10.22 0.89 -12.81
N LEU A 185 -9.31 0.07 -13.36
CA LEU A 185 -7.89 0.08 -13.02
C LEU A 185 -7.22 1.46 -13.11
N PRO A 186 -7.42 2.28 -14.17
CA PRO A 186 -6.79 3.61 -14.24
C PRO A 186 -7.14 4.51 -13.05
N LYS A 187 -8.39 4.42 -12.56
CA LYS A 187 -8.84 5.17 -11.38
C LYS A 187 -8.17 4.66 -10.10
N VAL A 188 -8.10 3.33 -9.93
CA VAL A 188 -7.39 2.69 -8.81
C VAL A 188 -5.93 3.14 -8.77
N MET A 189 -5.23 3.11 -9.91
CA MET A 189 -3.83 3.53 -10.01
C MET A 189 -3.65 5.01 -9.68
N THR A 190 -4.55 5.87 -10.16
CA THR A 190 -4.48 7.31 -9.89
C THR A 190 -4.67 7.62 -8.41
N ILE A 191 -5.67 7.00 -7.77
CA ILE A 191 -5.91 7.19 -6.33
C ILE A 191 -4.73 6.67 -5.50
N ALA A 192 -4.15 5.54 -5.87
CA ALA A 192 -2.98 5.00 -5.18
C ALA A 192 -1.74 5.91 -5.26
N ALA A 193 -1.68 6.77 -6.28
CA ALA A 193 -0.58 7.73 -6.50
C ALA A 193 -0.84 9.12 -5.88
N MET A 194 -2.05 9.40 -5.41
CA MET A 194 -2.42 10.65 -4.73
C MET A 194 -1.99 10.67 -3.28
#